data_afcddcc8af277e9a1e7270a0aad03b16
#
_entry.id   afcddcc8af277e9a1e7270a0aad03b16
#
_cell.length_a   1.000
_cell.length_b   1.000
_cell.length_c   1.000
_cell.angle_alpha   90.00
_cell.angle_beta   90.00
_cell.angle_gamma   90.00
#
_symmetry.space_group_name_H-M   'P 1'
#
loop_
_entity.id
_entity.type
_entity.pdbx_description
1 polymer ?
#
loop_
_entity_poly.entity_id
_entity_poly.type
_entity_poly.pdbx_seq_one_letter_code
_entity_poly.pdbx_strand_id
1 'polypeptide(L)'
;MSSNRTTPNILITGTPGTGKSTLCEELVRQCDSLEWIDVNKIARENQFYLKYDEQYECPELDEDKLLDELEPRVQGGGKIIDYHSAEMFPERWIDRVYVLSADNTTLYDRLVEKGQSGKKLQDNLQCEIFQTILEEARDSYKEDIVVSLPSNTHDDMSSNVMSIIQFVKQWK
;
A
#
# COMPACT_ATOMS: atom_id res chain seq x y z
N MET A 1 11.81 -10.87 15.13
CA MET A 1 13.18 -10.36 14.99
C MET A 1 13.17 -8.84 14.94
N SER A 2 14.02 -8.20 15.68
CA SER A 2 14.18 -6.77 15.56
C SER A 2 14.88 -6.44 14.23
N SER A 3 14.41 -5.44 13.55
CA SER A 3 15.02 -4.98 12.31
C SER A 3 16.32 -4.23 12.64
N ASN A 4 17.38 -4.50 11.89
CA ASN A 4 18.65 -3.78 11.99
C ASN A 4 18.72 -2.57 11.04
N ARG A 5 17.60 -2.19 10.44
CA ARG A 5 17.54 -1.07 9.50
C ARG A 5 17.62 0.26 10.24
N THR A 6 18.39 1.19 9.73
CA THR A 6 18.50 2.54 10.29
C THR A 6 17.28 3.39 9.96
N THR A 7 16.61 3.09 8.85
CA THR A 7 15.35 3.72 8.44
C THR A 7 14.34 2.60 8.18
N PRO A 8 13.10 2.70 8.69
CA PRO A 8 12.16 1.59 8.58
C PRO A 8 11.62 1.41 7.16
N ASN A 9 11.20 0.18 6.86
CA ASN A 9 10.38 -0.13 5.69
C ASN A 9 8.92 -0.04 6.08
N ILE A 10 8.12 0.63 5.26
CA ILE A 10 6.71 0.90 5.52
C ILE A 10 5.88 0.38 4.36
N LEU A 11 4.83 -0.38 4.66
CA LEU A 11 3.83 -0.75 3.67
C LEU A 11 2.66 0.22 3.78
N ILE A 12 2.33 0.86 2.66
CA ILE A 12 1.12 1.68 2.51
C ILE A 12 0.16 0.86 1.66
N THR A 13 -0.95 0.47 2.25
CA THR A 13 -1.92 -0.39 1.59
C THR A 13 -3.35 0.12 1.81
N GLY A 14 -4.31 -0.51 1.18
CA GLY A 14 -5.72 -0.13 1.24
C GLY A 14 -6.40 -0.44 -0.08
N THR A 15 -7.74 -0.39 -0.07
CA THR A 15 -8.54 -0.58 -1.28
C THR A 15 -8.10 0.41 -2.36
N PRO A 16 -8.10 0.03 -3.65
CA PRO A 16 -7.84 0.98 -4.73
C PRO A 16 -8.73 2.23 -4.59
N GLY A 17 -8.15 3.40 -4.79
CA GLY A 17 -8.86 4.67 -4.65
C GLY A 17 -8.77 5.34 -3.28
N THR A 18 -8.10 4.72 -2.31
CA THR A 18 -7.97 5.30 -0.96
C THR A 18 -6.86 6.35 -0.83
N GLY A 19 -6.09 6.61 -1.90
CA GLY A 19 -5.10 7.68 -1.89
C GLY A 19 -3.67 7.26 -1.57
N LYS A 20 -3.34 5.99 -1.76
CA LYS A 20 -1.99 5.45 -1.47
C LYS A 20 -0.88 6.18 -2.21
N SER A 21 -1.02 6.34 -3.52
CA SER A 21 0.01 6.98 -4.35
C SER A 21 0.22 8.44 -3.99
N THR A 22 -0.87 9.16 -3.71
CA THR A 22 -0.79 10.56 -3.29
C THR A 22 -0.05 10.70 -1.96
N LEU A 23 -0.33 9.79 -1.01
CA LEU A 23 0.35 9.77 0.28
C LEU A 23 1.84 9.46 0.11
N CYS A 24 2.17 8.46 -0.70
CA CYS A 24 3.56 8.07 -0.95
C CYS A 24 4.36 9.20 -1.61
N GLU A 25 3.78 9.85 -2.59
CA GLU A 25 4.40 11.00 -3.27
C GLU A 25 4.74 12.11 -2.28
N GLU A 26 3.79 12.45 -1.40
CA GLU A 26 4.00 13.50 -0.41
C GLU A 26 5.04 13.11 0.64
N LEU A 27 5.06 11.84 1.06
CA LEU A 27 6.05 11.36 2.02
C LEU A 27 7.47 11.47 1.49
N VAL A 28 7.72 11.04 0.25
CA VAL A 28 9.08 11.13 -0.32
C VAL A 28 9.48 12.55 -0.63
N ARG A 29 8.53 13.42 -0.92
CA ARG A 29 8.79 14.85 -1.12
C ARG A 29 9.28 15.52 0.17
N GLN A 30 8.72 15.12 1.31
CA GLN A 30 9.04 15.72 2.60
C GLN A 30 10.13 15.01 3.39
N CYS A 31 10.50 13.79 3.02
CA CYS A 31 11.45 12.98 3.79
C CYS A 31 12.46 12.31 2.86
N ASP A 32 13.67 12.85 2.78
CA ASP A 32 14.72 12.42 1.86
C ASP A 32 15.23 10.99 2.16
N SER A 33 15.00 10.50 3.39
CA SER A 33 15.42 9.15 3.77
C SER A 33 14.48 8.05 3.26
N LEU A 34 13.35 8.43 2.65
CA LEU A 34 12.37 7.48 2.13
C LEU A 34 12.40 7.40 0.61
N GLU A 35 12.26 6.19 0.10
CA GLU A 35 12.15 5.91 -1.33
C GLU A 35 10.84 5.18 -1.61
N TRP A 36 10.09 5.65 -2.60
CA TRP A 36 8.79 5.09 -2.98
C TRP A 36 8.97 3.91 -3.93
N ILE A 37 8.43 2.75 -3.55
CA ILE A 37 8.34 1.57 -4.39
C ILE A 37 6.88 1.40 -4.80
N ASP A 38 6.57 1.82 -6.02
CA ASP A 38 5.25 1.62 -6.63
C ASP A 38 5.25 0.22 -7.26
N VAL A 39 4.67 -0.75 -6.56
CA VAL A 39 4.71 -2.15 -6.94
C VAL A 39 4.05 -2.38 -8.31
N ASN A 40 2.91 -1.74 -8.55
CA ASN A 40 2.21 -1.89 -9.83
C ASN A 40 3.04 -1.36 -11.00
N LYS A 41 3.75 -0.26 -10.80
CA LYS A 41 4.65 0.31 -11.82
C LYS A 41 5.79 -0.65 -12.14
N ILE A 42 6.43 -1.22 -11.12
CA ILE A 42 7.52 -2.18 -11.30
C ILE A 42 7.02 -3.42 -12.05
N ALA A 43 5.85 -3.93 -11.68
CA ALA A 43 5.26 -5.08 -12.36
C ALA A 43 5.00 -4.79 -13.85
N ARG A 44 4.48 -3.60 -14.17
CA ARG A 44 4.23 -3.20 -15.56
C ARG A 44 5.51 -3.05 -16.36
N GLU A 45 6.50 -2.36 -15.81
CA GLU A 45 7.77 -2.09 -16.50
C GLU A 45 8.56 -3.36 -16.79
N ASN A 46 8.45 -4.36 -15.92
CA ASN A 46 9.16 -5.63 -16.06
C ASN A 46 8.29 -6.76 -16.63
N GLN A 47 7.02 -6.47 -16.90
CA GLN A 47 6.06 -7.44 -17.43
C GLN A 47 5.96 -8.71 -16.56
N PHE A 48 5.87 -8.54 -15.25
CA PHE A 48 5.76 -9.65 -14.30
C PHE A 48 4.33 -10.18 -14.24
N TYR A 49 3.84 -10.70 -15.36
CA TYR A 49 2.49 -11.25 -15.47
C TYR A 49 2.55 -12.66 -16.05
N LEU A 50 1.68 -13.55 -15.55
CA LEU A 50 1.57 -14.93 -16.03
C LEU A 50 0.62 -15.02 -17.21
N LYS A 51 -0.63 -14.60 -17.00
CA LYS A 51 -1.68 -14.64 -18.02
C LYS A 51 -2.73 -13.58 -17.72
N TYR A 52 -3.57 -13.27 -18.70
CA TYR A 52 -4.70 -12.36 -18.49
C TYR A 52 -5.84 -13.09 -17.79
N ASP A 53 -6.36 -12.50 -16.71
CA ASP A 53 -7.53 -13.02 -15.98
C ASP A 53 -8.78 -12.32 -16.51
N GLU A 54 -9.58 -13.04 -17.30
CA GLU A 54 -10.79 -12.50 -17.91
C GLU A 54 -11.87 -12.15 -16.87
N GLN A 55 -11.91 -12.87 -15.74
CA GLN A 55 -12.89 -12.62 -14.69
C GLN A 55 -12.68 -11.26 -14.03
N TYR A 56 -11.42 -10.87 -13.77
CA TYR A 56 -11.08 -9.61 -13.14
C TYR A 56 -10.63 -8.54 -14.12
N GLU A 57 -10.65 -8.85 -15.41
CA GLU A 57 -10.26 -7.90 -16.48
C GLU A 57 -8.85 -7.33 -16.28
N CYS A 58 -7.92 -8.14 -15.79
CA CYS A 58 -6.53 -7.73 -15.55
C CYS A 58 -5.57 -8.91 -15.72
N PRO A 59 -4.28 -8.66 -15.98
CA PRO A 59 -3.28 -9.71 -16.01
C PRO A 59 -3.09 -10.33 -14.62
N GLU A 60 -2.85 -11.64 -14.57
CA GLU A 60 -2.47 -12.33 -13.36
C GLU A 60 -1.01 -12.00 -13.03
N LEU A 61 -0.77 -11.51 -11.81
CA LEU A 61 0.56 -11.09 -11.38
C LEU A 61 1.47 -12.29 -11.13
N ASP A 62 2.71 -12.22 -11.64
CA ASP A 62 3.75 -13.18 -11.30
C ASP A 62 4.41 -12.74 -10.00
N GLU A 63 3.85 -13.18 -8.89
CA GLU A 63 4.28 -12.77 -7.54
C GLU A 63 5.73 -13.17 -7.25
N ASP A 64 6.16 -14.35 -7.66
CA ASP A 64 7.51 -14.85 -7.39
C ASP A 64 8.57 -13.94 -8.03
N LYS A 65 8.39 -13.58 -9.30
CA LYS A 65 9.31 -12.68 -9.98
C LYS A 65 9.31 -11.28 -9.36
N LEU A 66 8.13 -10.81 -8.97
CA LEU A 66 8.01 -9.50 -8.34
C LEU A 66 8.74 -9.47 -6.99
N LEU A 67 8.55 -10.48 -6.16
CA LEU A 67 9.22 -10.57 -4.87
C LEU A 67 10.75 -10.69 -5.02
N ASP A 68 11.21 -11.44 -6.02
CA ASP A 68 12.64 -11.56 -6.30
C ASP A 68 13.26 -10.20 -6.69
N GLU A 69 12.53 -9.40 -7.46
CA GLU A 69 12.98 -8.06 -7.85
C GLU A 69 12.99 -7.09 -6.66
N LEU A 70 12.01 -7.20 -5.77
CA LEU A 70 11.87 -6.29 -4.64
C LEU A 70 12.83 -6.60 -3.47
N GLU A 71 13.18 -7.86 -3.25
CA GLU A 71 13.94 -8.26 -2.07
C GLU A 71 15.25 -7.47 -1.89
N PRO A 72 16.13 -7.33 -2.90
CA PRO A 72 17.34 -6.54 -2.72
C PRO A 72 17.08 -5.06 -2.46
N ARG A 73 15.96 -4.53 -2.99
CA ARG A 73 15.60 -3.12 -2.79
C ARG A 73 15.21 -2.81 -1.36
N VAL A 74 14.52 -3.74 -0.68
CA VAL A 74 13.99 -3.50 0.67
C VAL A 74 15.01 -3.77 1.78
N GLN A 75 16.10 -4.46 1.49
CA GLN A 75 17.10 -4.82 2.49
C GLN A 75 17.76 -3.62 3.15
N GLY A 76 17.96 -2.54 2.38
CA GLY A 76 18.62 -1.33 2.88
C GLY A 76 17.77 -0.47 3.80
N GLY A 77 16.48 -0.74 3.90
CA GLY A 77 15.55 0.09 4.66
C GLY A 77 15.14 1.36 3.94
N GLY A 78 14.27 2.15 4.57
CA GLY A 78 13.82 3.43 4.03
C GLY A 78 12.89 3.33 2.84
N LYS A 79 12.24 2.20 2.66
CA LYS A 79 11.34 1.98 1.51
C LYS A 79 9.90 2.13 1.92
N ILE A 80 9.13 2.86 1.09
CA ILE A 80 7.68 2.91 1.19
C ILE A 80 7.14 2.03 0.09
N ILE A 81 6.55 0.90 0.46
CA ILE A 81 5.98 -0.07 -0.46
C ILE A 81 4.50 0.28 -0.63
N ASP A 82 4.10 0.61 -1.85
CA ASP A 82 2.76 1.02 -2.22
C ASP A 82 2.07 -0.12 -2.98
N TYR A 83 1.11 -0.78 -2.35
CA TYR A 83 0.37 -1.86 -2.97
C TYR A 83 -1.00 -2.04 -2.33
N HIS A 84 -1.96 -2.52 -3.10
CA HIS A 84 -3.36 -2.66 -2.67
C HIS A 84 -3.65 -3.94 -1.87
N SER A 85 -2.66 -4.84 -1.73
CA SER A 85 -2.81 -6.07 -0.94
C SER A 85 -1.74 -6.10 0.14
N ALA A 86 -2.10 -6.61 1.31
CA ALA A 86 -1.20 -6.63 2.47
C ALA A 86 -0.51 -7.99 2.67
N GLU A 87 -1.00 -9.04 2.03
CA GLU A 87 -0.57 -10.41 2.36
C GLU A 87 0.57 -10.96 1.50
N MET A 88 0.96 -10.26 0.43
CA MET A 88 1.96 -10.76 -0.51
C MET A 88 3.40 -10.74 0.03
N PHE A 89 3.73 -9.75 0.85
CA PHE A 89 5.11 -9.48 1.24
C PHE A 89 5.54 -10.28 2.46
N PRO A 90 6.81 -10.77 2.50
CA PRO A 90 7.34 -11.41 3.72
C PRO A 90 7.29 -10.46 4.92
N GLU A 91 6.89 -10.98 6.07
CA GLU A 91 6.77 -10.19 7.30
C GLU A 91 8.09 -9.50 7.66
N ARG A 92 9.23 -10.17 7.42
CA ARG A 92 10.56 -9.64 7.75
C ARG A 92 10.93 -8.38 6.99
N TRP A 93 10.24 -8.06 5.88
CA TRP A 93 10.51 -6.88 5.08
C TRP A 93 9.94 -5.60 5.70
N ILE A 94 8.91 -5.73 6.52
CA ILE A 94 8.02 -4.63 6.87
C ILE A 94 8.13 -4.30 8.36
N ASP A 95 8.40 -3.04 8.67
CA ASP A 95 8.49 -2.55 10.04
C ASP A 95 7.19 -1.89 10.52
N ARG A 96 6.37 -1.39 9.61
CA ARG A 96 5.07 -0.78 9.90
C ARG A 96 4.16 -0.89 8.69
N VAL A 97 2.87 -1.15 8.95
CA VAL A 97 1.83 -1.21 7.91
C VAL A 97 0.81 -0.12 8.20
N TYR A 98 0.56 0.74 7.23
CA TYR A 98 -0.53 1.71 7.29
C TYR A 98 -1.60 1.30 6.28
N VAL A 99 -2.81 1.07 6.77
CA VAL A 99 -3.97 0.72 5.94
C VAL A 99 -4.84 1.96 5.82
N LEU A 100 -4.91 2.52 4.62
CA LEU A 100 -5.77 3.67 4.35
C LEU A 100 -7.21 3.22 4.20
N SER A 101 -8.13 3.96 4.79
CA SER A 101 -9.55 3.68 4.73
C SER A 101 -10.32 4.93 4.34
N ALA A 102 -11.36 4.77 3.54
CA ALA A 102 -12.20 5.87 3.08
C ALA A 102 -13.66 5.51 3.22
N ASP A 103 -14.50 6.54 3.45
CA ASP A 103 -15.95 6.37 3.47
C ASP A 103 -16.44 5.95 2.08
N ASN A 104 -17.51 5.16 2.03
CA ASN A 104 -18.05 4.64 0.78
C ASN A 104 -18.36 5.72 -0.24
N THR A 105 -18.95 6.84 0.18
CA THR A 105 -19.27 7.93 -0.72
C THR A 105 -18.00 8.54 -1.34
N THR A 106 -16.99 8.79 -0.50
CA THR A 106 -15.71 9.32 -0.94
C THR A 106 -15.03 8.35 -1.91
N LEU A 107 -15.00 7.07 -1.56
CA LEU A 107 -14.38 6.04 -2.39
C LEU A 107 -15.10 5.88 -3.71
N TYR A 108 -16.43 5.83 -3.69
CA TYR A 108 -17.25 5.75 -4.90
C TYR A 108 -16.92 6.87 -5.87
N ASP A 109 -16.92 8.11 -5.39
CA ASP A 109 -16.64 9.29 -6.23
C ASP A 109 -15.25 9.22 -6.86
N ARG A 110 -14.24 8.82 -6.06
CA ARG A 110 -12.86 8.68 -6.54
C ARG A 110 -12.72 7.60 -7.61
N LEU A 111 -13.38 6.45 -7.42
CA LEU A 111 -13.30 5.33 -8.36
C LEU A 111 -14.02 5.65 -9.67
N VAL A 112 -15.19 6.28 -9.60
CA VAL A 112 -15.94 6.73 -10.78
C VAL A 112 -15.12 7.77 -11.56
N GLU A 113 -14.50 8.71 -10.87
CA GLU A 113 -13.64 9.72 -11.49
C GLU A 113 -12.45 9.09 -12.23
N LYS A 114 -11.95 7.95 -11.75
CA LYS A 114 -10.89 7.18 -12.41
C LYS A 114 -11.40 6.30 -13.54
N GLY A 115 -12.69 6.35 -13.86
CA GLY A 115 -13.30 5.59 -14.94
C GLY A 115 -13.75 4.19 -14.58
N GLN A 116 -13.79 3.83 -13.30
CA GLN A 116 -14.29 2.51 -12.90
C GLN A 116 -15.81 2.45 -12.95
N SER A 117 -16.33 1.28 -13.35
CA SER A 117 -17.77 1.01 -13.41
C SER A 117 -18.02 -0.49 -13.28
N GLY A 118 -19.29 -0.88 -13.18
CA GLY A 118 -19.71 -2.27 -13.20
C GLY A 118 -19.13 -3.10 -12.07
N LYS A 119 -18.72 -4.33 -12.39
CA LYS A 119 -18.23 -5.29 -11.41
C LYS A 119 -16.98 -4.81 -10.66
N LYS A 120 -16.04 -4.21 -11.36
CA LYS A 120 -14.80 -3.73 -10.76
C LYS A 120 -15.08 -2.67 -9.68
N LEU A 121 -15.98 -1.73 -9.99
CA LEU A 121 -16.41 -0.71 -9.02
C LEU A 121 -17.06 -1.35 -7.80
N GLN A 122 -17.99 -2.28 -8.03
CA GLN A 122 -18.70 -2.97 -6.93
C GLN A 122 -17.75 -3.80 -6.06
N ASP A 123 -16.81 -4.52 -6.67
CA ASP A 123 -15.85 -5.33 -5.92
C ASP A 123 -14.97 -4.46 -5.03
N ASN A 124 -14.52 -3.31 -5.51
CA ASN A 124 -13.71 -2.39 -4.71
C ASN A 124 -14.51 -1.76 -3.57
N LEU A 125 -15.76 -1.39 -3.81
CA LEU A 125 -16.63 -0.85 -2.76
C LEU A 125 -16.89 -1.90 -1.67
N GLN A 126 -17.15 -3.15 -2.06
CA GLN A 126 -17.34 -4.24 -1.11
C GLN A 126 -16.08 -4.53 -0.30
N CYS A 127 -14.93 -4.50 -0.95
CA CYS A 127 -13.63 -4.68 -0.29
C CYS A 127 -13.47 -3.67 0.86
N GLU A 128 -13.84 -2.41 0.62
CA GLU A 128 -13.74 -1.37 1.65
C GLU A 128 -14.81 -1.53 2.73
N ILE A 129 -16.05 -1.87 2.37
CA ILE A 129 -17.14 -2.08 3.32
C ILE A 129 -16.77 -3.18 4.31
N PHE A 130 -16.21 -4.28 3.84
CA PHE A 130 -15.82 -5.41 4.68
C PHE A 130 -14.44 -5.24 5.32
N GLN A 131 -13.75 -4.12 5.08
CA GLN A 131 -12.40 -3.87 5.61
C GLN A 131 -11.45 -5.01 5.28
N THR A 132 -11.55 -5.56 4.07
CA THR A 132 -10.81 -6.74 3.64
C THR A 132 -9.29 -6.55 3.76
N ILE A 133 -8.78 -5.40 3.33
CA ILE A 133 -7.33 -5.15 3.36
C ILE A 133 -6.83 -5.01 4.81
N LEU A 134 -7.60 -4.38 5.68
CA LEU A 134 -7.24 -4.27 7.10
C LEU A 134 -7.19 -5.65 7.77
N GLU A 135 -8.14 -6.53 7.47
CA GLU A 135 -8.14 -7.90 7.99
C GLU A 135 -6.95 -8.69 7.46
N GLU A 136 -6.63 -8.58 6.15
CA GLU A 136 -5.44 -9.20 5.57
C GLU A 136 -4.17 -8.74 6.29
N ALA A 137 -4.05 -7.43 6.56
CA ALA A 137 -2.89 -6.88 7.25
C ALA A 137 -2.77 -7.43 8.67
N ARG A 138 -3.88 -7.50 9.40
CA ARG A 138 -3.89 -8.04 10.76
C ARG A 138 -3.55 -9.52 10.82
N ASP A 139 -3.94 -10.26 9.79
CA ASP A 139 -3.64 -11.70 9.70
C ASP A 139 -2.19 -11.96 9.28
N SER A 140 -1.59 -11.06 8.51
CA SER A 140 -0.26 -11.26 7.91
C SER A 140 0.89 -10.68 8.73
N TYR A 141 0.61 -9.69 9.58
CA TYR A 141 1.63 -8.99 10.36
C TYR A 141 1.25 -8.95 11.83
N LYS A 142 2.22 -8.64 12.68
CA LYS A 142 1.94 -8.43 14.10
C LYS A 142 0.99 -7.25 14.26
N GLU A 143 -0.01 -7.41 15.12
CA GLU A 143 -1.06 -6.41 15.30
C GLU A 143 -0.51 -5.04 15.71
N ASP A 144 0.56 -5.02 16.49
CA ASP A 144 1.17 -3.79 16.99
C ASP A 144 1.85 -2.95 15.91
N ILE A 145 2.12 -3.50 14.73
CA ILE A 145 2.69 -2.74 13.60
C ILE A 145 1.66 -2.32 12.56
N VAL A 146 0.40 -2.76 12.69
CA VAL A 146 -0.67 -2.43 11.74
C VAL A 146 -1.48 -1.24 12.27
N VAL A 147 -1.53 -0.17 11.49
CA VAL A 147 -2.25 1.07 11.84
C VAL A 147 -3.24 1.40 10.74
N SER A 148 -4.50 1.63 11.12
CA SER A 148 -5.54 2.10 10.19
C SER A 148 -5.58 3.63 10.21
N LEU A 149 -5.59 4.25 9.03
CA LEU A 149 -5.61 5.71 8.88
C LEU A 149 -6.77 6.15 7.99
N PRO A 150 -7.55 7.16 8.41
CA PRO A 150 -8.60 7.70 7.55
C PRO A 150 -7.99 8.47 6.37
N SER A 151 -8.61 8.38 5.21
CA SER A 151 -8.14 9.02 3.98
C SER A 151 -9.30 9.61 3.18
N ASN A 152 -10.06 10.49 3.82
CA ASN A 152 -11.25 11.12 3.21
C ASN A 152 -10.98 12.55 2.74
N THR A 153 -10.13 13.30 3.44
CA THR A 153 -9.96 14.73 3.24
C THR A 153 -8.49 15.13 3.12
N HIS A 154 -8.23 16.37 2.68
CA HIS A 154 -6.88 16.93 2.69
C HIS A 154 -6.29 17.01 4.11
N ASP A 155 -7.13 17.29 5.10
CA ASP A 155 -6.69 17.34 6.50
C ASP A 155 -6.25 15.95 6.97
N ASP A 156 -6.98 14.90 6.56
CA ASP A 156 -6.57 13.52 6.83
C ASP A 156 -5.20 13.24 6.21
N MET A 157 -5.00 13.64 4.96
CA MET A 157 -3.73 13.46 4.26
C MET A 157 -2.59 14.14 5.01
N SER A 158 -2.77 15.40 5.40
CA SER A 158 -1.75 16.16 6.12
C SER A 158 -1.42 15.53 7.47
N SER A 159 -2.42 15.09 8.21
CA SER A 159 -2.24 14.38 9.49
C SER A 159 -1.50 13.06 9.29
N ASN A 160 -1.86 12.31 8.26
CA ASN A 160 -1.23 11.02 7.96
C ASN A 160 0.25 11.20 7.62
N VAL A 161 0.57 12.19 6.77
CA VAL A 161 1.96 12.51 6.42
C VAL A 161 2.78 12.83 7.66
N MET A 162 2.26 13.71 8.51
CA MET A 162 2.95 14.10 9.75
C MET A 162 3.17 12.93 10.68
N SER A 163 2.17 12.09 10.86
CA SER A 163 2.22 10.91 11.72
C SER A 163 3.29 9.91 11.24
N ILE A 164 3.32 9.66 9.94
CA ILE A 164 4.26 8.71 9.35
C ILE A 164 5.70 9.25 9.42
N ILE A 165 5.90 10.52 9.11
CA ILE A 165 7.23 11.15 9.19
C ILE A 165 7.74 11.12 10.64
N GLN A 166 6.87 11.37 11.60
CA GLN A 166 7.23 11.30 13.02
C GLN A 166 7.67 9.88 13.40
N PHE A 167 6.94 8.87 12.93
CA PHE A 167 7.33 7.46 13.14
C PHE A 167 8.73 7.20 12.58
N VAL A 168 9.01 7.65 11.36
CA VAL A 168 10.32 7.47 10.72
C VAL A 168 11.43 8.14 11.54
N LYS A 169 11.19 9.37 12.00
CA LYS A 169 12.19 10.12 12.80
C LYS A 169 12.47 9.49 14.14
N GLN A 170 11.50 8.81 14.73
CA GLN A 170 11.63 8.15 16.04
C GLN A 170 12.13 6.71 15.92
N TRP A 171 12.33 6.20 14.73
CA TRP A 171 12.79 4.84 14.51
C TRP A 171 14.22 4.64 15.00
N LYS A 172 14.45 3.53 15.70
CA LYS A 172 15.76 3.20 16.28
C LYS A 172 16.18 1.78 15.95
#